data_25838fbf1e3b9c5e2f7ce3a35e0eec1e
#
_entry.id   25838fbf1e3b9c5e2f7ce3a35e0eec1e
#
_cell.length_a   1.000
_cell.length_b   1.000
_cell.length_c   1.000
_cell.angle_alpha   90.00
_cell.angle_beta   90.00
_cell.angle_gamma   90.00
#
_symmetry.space_group_name_H-M   'P 1'
#
loop_
_entity.id
_entity.type
_entity.pdbx_description
1 polymer ?
#
loop_
_entity_poly.entity_id
_entity_poly.type
_entity_poly.pdbx_seq_one_letter_code
_entity_poly.pdbx_strand_id
1 'polypeptide(L)'
;MKKIILALLLSSVALIGDEAHDIMKKIDNNMRGQNVYMQMKMSITSMGHTRTMKIQTWSKGTKKSFVKTIYPPKDKGITFLSLDNQMWQYVPKIERIIKIPPSMMLQNWMGSDITNDDMVKQSSIVEDYDAKILKKEGTVVMMQLTPKEDAAVVWGKIVSEIDLLTYTSQKDIFYDEDGEEVRVFYYKDIKQYGQYYMPTYWKLQPVNKPGNFTEIFLEEVKYDSDISEQYFKKSALKRFSR
;
A
#
# COMPACT_ATOMS: atom_id res chain seq x y z
N MET A 1 -5.76 -12.68 -47.21
CA MET A 1 -5.11 -13.39 -46.10
C MET A 1 -4.33 -12.47 -45.13
N LYS A 2 -3.58 -11.46 -45.59
CA LYS A 2 -2.81 -10.53 -44.68
C LYS A 2 -3.67 -9.70 -43.70
N LYS A 3 -4.91 -9.28 -44.05
CA LYS A 3 -5.79 -8.50 -43.22
C LYS A 3 -6.41 -9.28 -42.01
N ILE A 4 -6.63 -10.58 -42.17
CA ILE A 4 -7.19 -11.46 -41.10
C ILE A 4 -6.14 -11.75 -40.04
N ILE A 5 -4.87 -11.88 -40.40
CA ILE A 5 -3.76 -12.14 -39.46
C ILE A 5 -3.51 -10.87 -38.57
N LEU A 6 -3.66 -9.68 -39.13
CA LEU A 6 -3.48 -8.41 -38.36
C LEU A 6 -4.61 -8.22 -37.34
N ALA A 7 -5.86 -8.57 -37.68
CA ALA A 7 -6.99 -8.49 -36.75
C ALA A 7 -6.88 -9.47 -35.58
N LEU A 8 -6.35 -10.69 -35.81
CA LEU A 8 -6.11 -11.68 -34.75
C LEU A 8 -4.99 -11.27 -33.79
N LEU A 9 -3.93 -10.61 -34.28
CA LEU A 9 -2.86 -10.09 -33.42
C LEU A 9 -3.32 -8.90 -32.55
N LEU A 10 -4.14 -8.00 -33.08
CA LEU A 10 -4.72 -6.88 -32.33
C LEU A 10 -5.70 -7.37 -31.25
N SER A 11 -6.49 -8.41 -31.53
CA SER A 11 -7.43 -8.96 -30.53
C SER A 11 -6.73 -9.66 -29.38
N SER A 12 -5.58 -10.32 -29.60
CA SER A 12 -4.82 -10.97 -28.54
C SER A 12 -4.14 -9.98 -27.57
N VAL A 13 -3.68 -8.84 -28.05
CA VAL A 13 -3.06 -7.80 -27.22
C VAL A 13 -4.12 -7.10 -26.33
N ALA A 14 -5.31 -6.85 -26.85
CA ALA A 14 -6.41 -6.27 -26.08
C ALA A 14 -6.88 -7.20 -24.95
N LEU A 15 -6.97 -8.52 -25.20
CA LEU A 15 -7.36 -9.51 -24.19
C LEU A 15 -6.35 -9.63 -23.04
N ILE A 16 -5.06 -9.49 -23.30
CA ILE A 16 -3.99 -9.58 -22.27
C ILE A 16 -3.99 -8.31 -21.38
N GLY A 17 -4.28 -7.15 -21.95
CA GLY A 17 -4.39 -5.90 -21.19
C GLY A 17 -5.59 -5.90 -20.23
N ASP A 18 -6.71 -6.48 -20.64
CA ASP A 18 -7.91 -6.62 -19.83
C ASP A 18 -7.68 -7.58 -18.65
N GLU A 19 -7.02 -8.73 -18.89
CA GLU A 19 -6.69 -9.67 -17.83
C GLU A 19 -5.75 -9.07 -16.76
N ALA A 20 -4.73 -8.31 -17.15
CA ALA A 20 -3.82 -7.66 -16.21
C ALA A 20 -4.55 -6.66 -15.32
N HIS A 21 -5.45 -5.87 -15.90
CA HIS A 21 -6.27 -4.91 -15.16
C HIS A 21 -7.24 -5.59 -14.19
N ASP A 22 -7.84 -6.72 -14.58
CA ASP A 22 -8.72 -7.49 -13.69
C ASP A 22 -7.97 -8.12 -12.52
N ILE A 23 -6.73 -8.58 -12.73
CA ILE A 23 -5.86 -9.06 -11.65
C ILE A 23 -5.59 -7.92 -10.66
N MET A 24 -5.22 -6.73 -11.14
CA MET A 24 -5.00 -5.56 -10.28
C MET A 24 -6.22 -5.22 -9.44
N LYS A 25 -7.41 -5.20 -10.03
CA LYS A 25 -8.66 -4.92 -9.30
C LYS A 25 -8.92 -5.93 -8.18
N LYS A 26 -8.63 -7.22 -8.42
CA LYS A 26 -8.82 -8.27 -7.40
C LYS A 26 -7.83 -8.11 -6.26
N ILE A 27 -6.56 -7.79 -6.55
CA ILE A 27 -5.54 -7.51 -5.53
C ILE A 27 -5.97 -6.30 -4.68
N ASP A 28 -6.36 -5.23 -5.35
CA ASP A 28 -6.82 -4.00 -4.72
C ASP A 28 -8.03 -4.25 -3.81
N ASN A 29 -9.00 -5.01 -4.28
CA ASN A 29 -10.18 -5.39 -3.50
C ASN A 29 -9.80 -6.25 -2.28
N ASN A 30 -8.83 -7.16 -2.39
CA ASN A 30 -8.34 -7.93 -1.26
C ASN A 30 -7.68 -7.05 -0.20
N MET A 31 -6.93 -6.02 -0.61
CA MET A 31 -6.22 -5.15 0.33
C MET A 31 -7.16 -4.25 1.14
N ARG A 32 -8.35 -3.94 0.65
CA ARG A 32 -9.20 -2.92 1.29
C ARG A 32 -10.69 -3.25 1.43
N GLY A 33 -11.26 -4.18 0.64
CA GLY A 33 -12.72 -4.37 0.60
C GLY A 33 -13.46 -3.05 0.29
N GLN A 34 -14.64 -2.88 0.84
CA GLN A 34 -15.34 -1.57 0.85
C GLN A 34 -14.76 -0.67 1.94
N ASN A 35 -14.43 -1.25 3.07
CA ASN A 35 -13.71 -0.63 4.17
C ASN A 35 -12.94 -1.68 4.97
N VAL A 36 -11.87 -1.27 5.64
CA VAL A 36 -11.05 -2.18 6.45
C VAL A 36 -10.53 -1.48 7.70
N TYR A 37 -10.65 -2.18 8.83
CA TYR A 37 -9.94 -1.89 10.07
C TYR A 37 -8.78 -2.87 10.22
N MET A 38 -7.60 -2.36 10.59
CA MET A 38 -6.45 -3.19 10.90
C MET A 38 -5.76 -2.71 12.18
N GLN A 39 -5.30 -3.65 13.00
CA GLN A 39 -4.31 -3.40 14.04
C GLN A 39 -3.01 -4.07 13.63
N MET A 40 -1.92 -3.32 13.65
CA MET A 40 -0.62 -3.75 13.18
C MET A 40 0.46 -3.53 14.23
N LYS A 41 1.39 -4.48 14.30
CA LYS A 41 2.69 -4.31 14.95
C LYS A 41 3.74 -4.08 13.85
N MET A 42 4.51 -3.01 13.96
CA MET A 42 5.62 -2.71 13.08
C MET A 42 6.93 -2.83 13.85
N SER A 43 7.89 -3.58 13.32
CA SER A 43 9.27 -3.67 13.79
C SER A 43 10.18 -2.99 12.78
N ILE A 44 10.84 -1.91 13.18
CA ILE A 44 11.68 -1.08 12.33
C ILE A 44 13.12 -1.29 12.76
N THR A 45 13.90 -1.94 11.91
CA THR A 45 15.33 -2.19 12.13
C THR A 45 16.15 -1.22 11.30
N SER A 46 17.04 -0.48 11.96
CA SER A 46 17.96 0.46 11.33
C SER A 46 19.28 0.48 12.09
N MET A 47 20.41 0.35 11.37
CA MET A 47 21.76 0.32 11.94
C MET A 47 21.90 -0.68 13.12
N GLY A 48 21.28 -1.87 12.99
CA GLY A 48 21.33 -2.91 14.02
C GLY A 48 20.40 -2.69 15.23
N HIS A 49 19.68 -1.57 15.29
CA HIS A 49 18.71 -1.29 16.35
C HIS A 49 17.29 -1.53 15.86
N THR A 50 16.51 -2.25 16.65
CA THR A 50 15.08 -2.49 16.34
C THR A 50 14.20 -1.74 17.31
N ARG A 51 13.22 -1.01 16.78
CA ARG A 51 12.14 -0.42 17.57
C ARG A 51 10.80 -0.96 17.12
N THR A 52 9.86 -1.06 18.05
CA THR A 52 8.52 -1.55 17.78
C THR A 52 7.49 -0.43 17.91
N MET A 53 6.53 -0.43 17.00
CA MET A 53 5.33 0.41 17.05
C MET A 53 4.08 -0.48 16.95
N LYS A 54 2.96 0.00 17.51
CA LYS A 54 1.63 -0.55 17.22
C LYS A 54 0.72 0.58 16.77
N ILE A 55 0.00 0.31 15.70
CA ILE A 55 -0.95 1.25 15.11
C ILE A 55 -2.29 0.58 14.86
N GLN A 56 -3.33 1.39 14.85
CA GLN A 56 -4.66 1.04 14.39
C GLN A 56 -4.99 1.90 13.16
N THR A 57 -5.58 1.27 12.15
CA THR A 57 -5.98 1.96 10.92
C THR A 57 -7.45 1.72 10.62
N TRP A 58 -8.10 2.74 10.12
CA TRP A 58 -9.47 2.70 9.60
C TRP A 58 -9.43 3.28 8.20
N SER A 59 -9.85 2.51 7.20
CA SER A 59 -9.86 2.94 5.80
C SER A 59 -11.22 2.71 5.17
N LYS A 60 -11.66 3.63 4.31
CA LYS A 60 -12.93 3.54 3.60
C LYS A 60 -12.75 3.97 2.14
N GLY A 61 -13.00 3.03 1.23
CA GLY A 61 -12.69 3.20 -0.18
C GLY A 61 -11.21 3.50 -0.39
N THR A 62 -10.91 4.24 -1.46
CA THR A 62 -9.54 4.56 -1.89
C THR A 62 -9.00 5.89 -1.33
N LYS A 63 -9.85 6.73 -0.74
CA LYS A 63 -9.52 8.14 -0.48
C LYS A 63 -9.55 8.55 0.98
N LYS A 64 -9.96 7.65 1.88
CA LYS A 64 -10.13 7.98 3.29
C LYS A 64 -9.37 7.00 4.17
N SER A 65 -8.43 7.48 4.98
CA SER A 65 -7.73 6.67 5.96
C SER A 65 -7.45 7.48 7.23
N PHE A 66 -7.65 6.84 8.37
CA PHE A 66 -7.30 7.36 9.67
C PHE A 66 -6.39 6.37 10.39
N VAL A 67 -5.28 6.85 10.94
CA VAL A 67 -4.29 6.03 11.64
C VAL A 67 -4.08 6.58 13.05
N LYS A 68 -4.00 5.69 14.05
CA LYS A 68 -3.66 6.02 15.43
C LYS A 68 -2.48 5.19 15.91
N THR A 69 -1.45 5.83 16.43
CA THR A 69 -0.36 5.16 17.14
C THR A 69 -0.81 4.82 18.56
N ILE A 70 -0.72 3.53 18.95
CA ILE A 70 -1.09 3.06 20.29
C ILE A 70 0.12 2.62 21.11
N TYR A 71 1.27 2.40 20.50
CA TYR A 71 2.56 2.08 21.14
C TYR A 71 3.71 2.57 20.25
N PRO A 72 4.85 3.01 20.81
CA PRO A 72 5.24 3.07 22.22
C PRO A 72 4.57 4.24 22.97
N PRO A 73 4.67 4.28 24.33
CA PRO A 73 4.05 5.35 25.13
C PRO A 73 4.46 6.77 24.70
N LYS A 74 5.72 6.96 24.27
CA LYS A 74 6.22 8.28 23.81
C LYS A 74 5.52 8.81 22.54
N ASP A 75 4.98 7.91 21.71
CA ASP A 75 4.35 8.21 20.41
C ASP A 75 2.84 7.94 20.44
N LYS A 76 2.32 7.39 21.57
CA LYS A 76 0.91 7.10 21.74
C LYS A 76 0.06 8.34 21.54
N GLY A 77 -1.02 8.19 20.77
CA GLY A 77 -1.94 9.27 20.45
C GLY A 77 -1.52 10.15 19.28
N ILE A 78 -0.36 9.93 18.66
CA ILE A 78 -0.09 10.51 17.34
C ILE A 78 -1.12 9.92 16.38
N THR A 79 -1.82 10.78 15.66
CA THR A 79 -2.82 10.37 14.68
C THR A 79 -2.53 10.98 13.33
N PHE A 80 -2.94 10.26 12.28
CA PHE A 80 -2.86 10.73 10.90
C PHE A 80 -4.23 10.60 10.25
N LEU A 81 -4.51 11.51 9.35
CA LEU A 81 -5.71 11.51 8.52
C LEU A 81 -5.29 11.73 7.08
N SER A 82 -5.68 10.82 6.20
CA SER A 82 -5.54 10.98 4.75
C SER A 82 -6.92 11.16 4.13
N LEU A 83 -7.08 12.22 3.36
CA LEU A 83 -8.28 12.54 2.59
C LEU A 83 -7.85 13.04 1.20
N ASP A 84 -8.36 12.42 0.15
CA ASP A 84 -8.14 12.87 -1.24
C ASP A 84 -6.67 13.22 -1.55
N ASN A 85 -5.75 12.31 -1.25
CA ASN A 85 -4.30 12.47 -1.44
C ASN A 85 -3.63 13.59 -0.60
N GLN A 86 -4.31 14.08 0.42
CA GLN A 86 -3.73 15.01 1.40
C GLN A 86 -3.62 14.34 2.76
N MET A 87 -2.55 14.63 3.49
CA MET A 87 -2.27 14.06 4.79
C MET A 87 -2.13 15.12 5.87
N TRP A 88 -2.70 14.85 7.04
CA TRP A 88 -2.54 15.62 8.27
C TRP A 88 -2.07 14.72 9.39
N GLN A 89 -1.21 15.24 10.24
CA GLN A 89 -0.73 14.63 11.47
C GLN A 89 -1.14 15.47 12.68
N TYR A 90 -1.59 14.84 13.74
CA TYR A 90 -1.69 15.46 15.05
C TYR A 90 -0.61 14.92 15.98
N VAL A 91 0.11 15.83 16.64
CA VAL A 91 1.17 15.51 17.60
C VAL A 91 0.73 15.96 18.99
N PRO A 92 0.34 15.03 19.89
CA PRO A 92 -0.22 15.37 21.22
C PRO A 92 0.69 16.25 22.07
N LYS A 93 2.03 16.00 22.03
CA LYS A 93 3.01 16.73 22.84
C LYS A 93 3.04 18.25 22.61
N ILE A 94 2.71 18.67 21.41
CA ILE A 94 2.69 20.09 21.02
C ILE A 94 1.27 20.57 20.68
N GLU A 95 0.28 19.69 20.83
CA GLU A 95 -1.15 19.93 20.55
C GLU A 95 -1.47 20.54 19.18
N ARG A 96 -0.65 20.21 18.16
CA ARG A 96 -0.78 20.77 16.80
C ARG A 96 -1.23 19.74 15.79
N ILE A 97 -2.09 20.19 14.88
CA ILE A 97 -2.39 19.52 13.62
C ILE A 97 -1.50 20.14 12.55
N ILE A 98 -0.73 19.30 11.88
CA ILE A 98 0.22 19.69 10.83
C ILE A 98 -0.26 19.06 9.53
N LYS A 99 -0.42 19.85 8.47
CA LYS A 99 -0.61 19.31 7.13
C LYS A 99 0.75 18.93 6.57
N ILE A 100 0.90 17.69 6.10
CA ILE A 100 2.13 17.22 5.45
C ILE A 100 2.19 17.83 4.05
N PRO A 101 3.20 18.67 3.75
CA PRO A 101 3.32 19.29 2.43
C PRO A 101 3.79 18.27 1.38
N PRO A 102 3.52 18.51 0.09
CA PRO A 102 3.96 17.62 -1.00
C PRO A 102 5.45 17.31 -0.99
N SER A 103 6.31 18.27 -0.63
CA SER A 103 7.77 18.08 -0.53
C SER A 103 8.20 17.09 0.56
N MET A 104 7.32 16.74 1.50
CA MET A 104 7.59 15.76 2.55
C MET A 104 6.95 14.39 2.27
N MET A 105 6.27 14.21 1.15
CA MET A 105 5.58 12.93 0.86
C MET A 105 6.55 11.76 0.73
N LEU A 106 7.74 11.96 0.19
CA LEU A 106 8.79 10.93 0.07
C LEU A 106 9.58 10.68 1.37
N GLN A 107 9.34 11.49 2.42
CA GLN A 107 10.00 11.25 3.70
C GLN A 107 9.44 10.02 4.40
N ASN A 108 10.31 9.36 5.15
CA ASN A 108 9.99 8.18 5.95
C ASN A 108 8.88 8.46 6.97
N TRP A 109 7.77 7.74 6.87
CA TRP A 109 6.66 7.81 7.82
C TRP A 109 7.10 7.26 9.18
N MET A 110 7.00 8.07 10.21
CA MET A 110 7.37 7.69 11.58
C MET A 110 8.75 7.01 11.68
N GLY A 111 9.68 7.32 10.76
CA GLY A 111 11.04 6.75 10.71
C GLY A 111 11.11 5.27 10.34
N SER A 112 10.08 4.72 9.71
CA SER A 112 10.09 3.43 9.03
C SER A 112 10.63 3.58 7.61
N ASP A 113 10.73 2.49 6.86
CA ASP A 113 11.06 2.56 5.42
C ASP A 113 9.82 2.82 4.54
N ILE A 114 8.63 2.89 5.16
CA ILE A 114 7.39 3.34 4.51
C ILE A 114 7.44 4.86 4.41
N THR A 115 7.03 5.42 3.27
CA THR A 115 6.94 6.88 3.07
C THR A 115 5.58 7.43 3.46
N ASN A 116 5.47 8.76 3.63
CA ASN A 116 4.17 9.41 3.79
C ASN A 116 3.29 9.19 2.54
N ASP A 117 3.89 9.15 1.35
CA ASP A 117 3.18 8.88 0.08
C ASP A 117 2.54 7.49 0.08
N ASP A 118 3.25 6.47 0.56
CA ASP A 118 2.70 5.12 0.69
C ASP A 118 1.45 5.10 1.59
N MET A 119 1.46 5.87 2.69
CA MET A 119 0.32 5.95 3.61
C MET A 119 -0.90 6.64 3.01
N VAL A 120 -0.72 7.45 1.98
CA VAL A 120 -1.78 8.19 1.28
C VAL A 120 -2.23 7.45 0.03
N LYS A 121 -1.30 6.94 -0.77
CA LYS A 121 -1.54 6.39 -2.11
C LYS A 121 -1.66 4.87 -2.17
N GLN A 122 -1.62 4.17 -1.03
CA GLN A 122 -1.88 2.70 -0.99
C GLN A 122 -3.13 2.28 -1.78
N SER A 123 -3.94 3.25 -2.15
CA SER A 123 -5.27 3.08 -2.69
C SER A 123 -5.42 3.34 -4.19
N SER A 124 -4.39 3.77 -4.91
CA SER A 124 -4.58 4.24 -6.28
C SER A 124 -3.86 3.42 -7.35
N ILE A 125 -3.28 2.27 -7.02
CA ILE A 125 -2.52 1.45 -8.00
C ILE A 125 -3.34 1.19 -9.26
N VAL A 126 -4.63 0.86 -9.14
CA VAL A 126 -5.50 0.60 -10.29
C VAL A 126 -5.79 1.88 -11.09
N GLU A 127 -5.89 3.02 -10.41
CA GLU A 127 -6.18 4.31 -11.05
C GLU A 127 -4.94 4.91 -11.73
N ASP A 128 -3.76 4.76 -11.09
CA ASP A 128 -2.54 5.48 -11.46
C ASP A 128 -1.60 4.68 -12.37
N TYR A 129 -1.75 3.35 -12.47
CA TYR A 129 -0.84 2.50 -13.24
C TYR A 129 -1.55 1.71 -14.32
N ASP A 130 -0.85 1.50 -15.43
CA ASP A 130 -1.17 0.50 -16.43
C ASP A 130 -0.42 -0.79 -16.10
N ALA A 131 -1.08 -1.93 -16.27
CA ALA A 131 -0.52 -3.24 -15.97
C ALA A 131 -0.25 -4.07 -17.23
N LYS A 132 0.87 -4.80 -17.21
CA LYS A 132 1.24 -5.74 -18.24
C LYS A 132 1.71 -7.05 -17.61
N ILE A 133 1.18 -8.19 -18.05
CA ILE A 133 1.69 -9.51 -17.68
C ILE A 133 3.02 -9.72 -18.40
N LEU A 134 4.07 -10.00 -17.64
CA LEU A 134 5.39 -10.34 -18.16
C LEU A 134 5.56 -11.86 -18.33
N LYS A 135 5.05 -12.63 -17.34
CA LYS A 135 5.22 -14.09 -17.30
C LYS A 135 4.12 -14.72 -16.46
N LYS A 136 3.72 -15.95 -16.81
CA LYS A 136 2.87 -16.81 -15.98
C LYS A 136 3.57 -18.15 -15.79
N GLU A 137 3.63 -18.63 -14.55
CA GLU A 137 4.18 -19.92 -14.16
C GLU A 137 3.26 -20.59 -13.14
N GLY A 138 2.48 -21.56 -13.58
CA GLY A 138 1.48 -22.20 -12.74
C GLY A 138 0.45 -21.19 -12.23
N THR A 139 0.37 -21.03 -10.90
CA THR A 139 -0.53 -20.08 -10.24
C THR A 139 0.12 -18.70 -10.00
N VAL A 140 1.39 -18.53 -10.33
CA VAL A 140 2.11 -17.27 -10.12
C VAL A 140 2.18 -16.49 -11.43
N VAL A 141 1.83 -15.22 -11.37
CA VAL A 141 1.99 -14.28 -12.47
C VAL A 141 2.95 -13.17 -12.06
N MET A 142 3.88 -12.85 -12.97
CA MET A 142 4.74 -11.66 -12.85
C MET A 142 4.12 -10.56 -13.69
N MET A 143 3.86 -9.41 -13.06
CA MET A 143 3.27 -8.24 -13.70
C MET A 143 4.17 -7.02 -13.55
N GLN A 144 4.20 -6.18 -14.59
CA GLN A 144 4.79 -4.85 -14.55
C GLN A 144 3.67 -3.82 -14.48
N LEU A 145 3.80 -2.87 -13.57
CA LEU A 145 2.96 -1.70 -13.43
C LEU A 145 3.79 -0.49 -13.88
N THR A 146 3.25 0.28 -14.81
CA THR A 146 3.88 1.48 -15.35
C THR A 146 2.97 2.67 -15.07
N PRO A 147 3.47 3.80 -14.52
CA PRO A 147 2.65 4.98 -14.29
C PRO A 147 1.94 5.45 -15.56
N LYS A 148 0.69 5.85 -15.43
CA LYS A 148 -0.02 6.59 -16.49
C LYS A 148 0.58 7.98 -16.64
N GLU A 149 0.43 8.58 -17.81
CA GLU A 149 1.05 9.88 -18.18
C GLU A 149 0.74 11.00 -17.17
N ASP A 150 -0.49 11.05 -16.66
CA ASP A 150 -0.95 12.08 -15.71
C ASP A 150 -0.90 11.63 -14.24
N ALA A 151 -0.34 10.45 -13.94
CA ALA A 151 -0.31 9.93 -12.59
C ALA A 151 0.73 10.65 -11.74
N ALA A 152 0.28 11.28 -10.66
CA ALA A 152 1.18 11.94 -9.69
C ALA A 152 1.78 10.91 -8.72
N VAL A 153 2.57 9.97 -9.23
CA VAL A 153 3.23 8.91 -8.47
C VAL A 153 4.74 9.08 -8.45
N VAL A 154 5.41 8.37 -7.55
CA VAL A 154 6.85 8.51 -7.30
C VAL A 154 7.67 7.34 -7.84
N TRP A 155 7.00 6.24 -8.20
CA TRP A 155 7.67 5.04 -8.70
C TRP A 155 7.58 4.99 -10.22
N GLY A 156 8.73 4.94 -10.88
CA GLY A 156 8.81 4.83 -12.34
C GLY A 156 8.32 3.48 -12.85
N LYS A 157 8.37 2.44 -12.01
CA LYS A 157 7.91 1.09 -12.34
C LYS A 157 7.73 0.26 -11.08
N ILE A 158 6.75 -0.65 -11.07
CA ILE A 158 6.64 -1.70 -10.05
C ILE A 158 6.58 -3.05 -10.77
N VAL A 159 7.32 -4.05 -10.26
CA VAL A 159 7.23 -5.44 -10.73
C VAL A 159 6.72 -6.29 -9.59
N SER A 160 5.57 -6.96 -9.82
CA SER A 160 4.85 -7.73 -8.82
C SER A 160 4.81 -9.21 -9.17
N GLU A 161 5.12 -10.07 -8.21
CA GLU A 161 4.86 -11.51 -8.25
C GLU A 161 3.56 -11.77 -7.48
N ILE A 162 2.55 -12.32 -8.16
CA ILE A 162 1.18 -12.42 -7.65
C ILE A 162 0.72 -13.87 -7.72
N ASP A 163 0.12 -14.38 -6.64
CA ASP A 163 -0.57 -15.66 -6.62
C ASP A 163 -2.02 -15.50 -7.10
N LEU A 164 -2.36 -16.15 -8.20
CA LEU A 164 -3.69 -16.12 -8.81
C LEU A 164 -4.75 -16.95 -8.04
N LEU A 165 -4.35 -17.81 -7.12
CA LEU A 165 -5.31 -18.53 -6.27
C LEU A 165 -5.94 -17.60 -5.22
N THR A 166 -5.13 -16.70 -4.69
CA THR A 166 -5.53 -15.78 -3.62
C THR A 166 -5.62 -14.33 -4.08
N TYR A 167 -5.10 -14.00 -5.27
CA TYR A 167 -4.93 -12.64 -5.77
C TYR A 167 -4.23 -11.74 -4.74
N THR A 168 -3.10 -12.24 -4.21
CA THR A 168 -2.23 -11.49 -3.31
C THR A 168 -0.82 -11.41 -3.88
N SER A 169 -0.15 -10.26 -3.68
CA SER A 169 1.28 -10.16 -3.99
C SER A 169 2.08 -11.04 -3.03
N GLN A 170 3.11 -11.68 -3.56
CA GLN A 170 4.16 -12.37 -2.79
C GLN A 170 5.40 -11.50 -2.68
N LYS A 171 5.65 -10.69 -3.73
CA LYS A 171 6.78 -9.76 -3.80
C LYS A 171 6.46 -8.61 -4.73
N ASP A 172 6.81 -7.39 -4.33
CA ASP A 172 6.77 -6.20 -5.17
C ASP A 172 8.14 -5.52 -5.16
N ILE A 173 8.70 -5.25 -6.33
CA ILE A 173 9.95 -4.52 -6.52
C ILE A 173 9.63 -3.15 -7.08
N PHE A 174 10.08 -2.11 -6.39
CA PHE A 174 9.85 -0.72 -6.75
C PHE A 174 11.11 -0.11 -7.37
N TYR A 175 10.93 0.52 -8.51
CA TYR A 175 11.97 1.20 -9.28
C TYR A 175 11.70 2.70 -9.31
N ASP A 176 12.75 3.50 -9.34
CA ASP A 176 12.66 4.93 -9.57
C ASP A 176 12.47 5.27 -11.07
N GLU A 177 12.51 6.56 -11.39
CA GLU A 177 12.37 7.07 -12.76
C GLU A 177 13.57 6.69 -13.65
N ASP A 178 14.75 6.47 -13.06
CA ASP A 178 15.97 6.06 -13.76
C ASP A 178 16.01 4.53 -14.00
N GLY A 179 15.05 3.79 -13.42
CA GLY A 179 14.94 2.34 -13.56
C GLY A 179 15.79 1.54 -12.57
N GLU A 180 16.32 2.19 -11.54
CA GLU A 180 17.08 1.55 -10.47
C GLU A 180 16.16 0.97 -9.39
N GLU A 181 16.50 -0.22 -8.86
CA GLU A 181 15.75 -0.82 -7.76
C GLU A 181 15.94 -0.01 -6.47
N VAL A 182 14.84 0.46 -5.89
CA VAL A 182 14.86 1.28 -4.68
C VAL A 182 14.53 0.46 -3.44
N ARG A 183 13.51 -0.39 -3.53
CA ARG A 183 13.03 -1.19 -2.40
C ARG A 183 12.24 -2.42 -2.85
N VAL A 184 12.15 -3.40 -1.94
CA VAL A 184 11.39 -4.64 -2.16
C VAL A 184 10.44 -4.86 -0.99
N PHE A 185 9.18 -5.15 -1.30
CA PHE A 185 8.21 -5.71 -0.36
C PHE A 185 8.12 -7.23 -0.54
N TYR A 186 8.06 -7.95 0.56
CA TYR A 186 7.75 -9.35 0.64
C TYR A 186 6.48 -9.56 1.46
N TYR A 187 5.59 -10.42 1.01
CA TYR A 187 4.32 -10.72 1.66
C TYR A 187 4.21 -12.20 1.95
N LYS A 188 3.79 -12.56 3.17
CA LYS A 188 3.68 -13.95 3.62
C LYS A 188 2.47 -14.13 4.53
N ASP A 189 2.24 -15.38 4.93
CA ASP A 189 1.23 -15.77 5.91
C ASP A 189 -0.17 -15.29 5.49
N ILE A 190 -0.59 -15.68 4.27
CA ILE A 190 -1.87 -15.30 3.70
C ILE A 190 -3.00 -15.94 4.52
N LYS A 191 -3.94 -15.12 4.96
CA LYS A 191 -5.16 -15.56 5.65
C LYS A 191 -6.40 -15.15 4.89
N GLN A 192 -7.44 -15.96 5.00
CA GLN A 192 -8.75 -15.66 4.45
C GLN A 192 -9.65 -14.98 5.48
N TYR A 193 -10.31 -13.89 5.05
CA TYR A 193 -11.26 -13.11 5.84
C TYR A 193 -12.56 -12.97 5.03
N GLY A 194 -13.49 -13.92 5.20
CA GLY A 194 -14.67 -14.00 4.35
C GLY A 194 -14.30 -14.25 2.89
N GLN A 195 -14.61 -13.29 2.02
CA GLN A 195 -14.26 -13.35 0.58
C GLN A 195 -12.86 -12.80 0.25
N TYR A 196 -12.17 -12.20 1.22
CA TYR A 196 -10.88 -11.52 1.03
C TYR A 196 -9.71 -12.39 1.47
N TYR A 197 -8.58 -12.21 0.81
CA TYR A 197 -7.29 -12.80 1.21
C TYR A 197 -6.31 -11.69 1.54
N MET A 198 -5.61 -11.79 2.68
CA MET A 198 -4.69 -10.79 3.18
C MET A 198 -3.40 -11.45 3.64
N PRO A 199 -2.23 -11.06 3.11
CA PRO A 199 -0.95 -11.40 3.73
C PRO A 199 -0.89 -10.76 5.13
N THR A 200 -0.56 -11.53 6.16
CA THR A 200 -0.51 -11.01 7.54
C THR A 200 0.91 -10.70 8.03
N TYR A 201 1.91 -10.99 7.22
CA TYR A 201 3.29 -10.57 7.39
C TYR A 201 3.79 -9.84 6.14
N TRP A 202 4.32 -8.62 6.32
CA TRP A 202 4.94 -7.84 5.26
C TRP A 202 6.35 -7.45 5.71
N LYS A 203 7.32 -7.49 4.78
CA LYS A 203 8.67 -6.99 5.00
C LYS A 203 9.05 -6.04 3.89
N LEU A 204 9.36 -4.81 4.24
CA LEU A 204 9.91 -3.80 3.35
C LEU A 204 11.42 -3.68 3.58
N GLN A 205 12.19 -3.79 2.51
CA GLN A 205 13.64 -3.71 2.53
C GLN A 205 14.13 -2.72 1.48
N PRO A 206 14.73 -1.58 1.88
CA PRO A 206 15.43 -0.68 0.97
C PRO A 206 16.67 -1.36 0.37
N VAL A 207 16.91 -1.20 -0.93
CA VAL A 207 18.08 -1.80 -1.61
C VAL A 207 19.38 -1.10 -1.21
N ASN A 208 19.34 0.22 -1.11
CA ASN A 208 20.53 1.05 -0.83
C ASN A 208 20.88 1.19 0.67
N LYS A 209 20.18 0.47 1.57
CA LYS A 209 20.41 0.49 3.02
C LYS A 209 20.53 -0.93 3.58
N PRO A 210 21.63 -1.64 3.32
CA PRO A 210 21.83 -3.00 3.82
C PRO A 210 21.62 -3.08 5.34
N GLY A 211 20.87 -4.08 5.79
CA GLY A 211 20.54 -4.27 7.21
C GLY A 211 19.38 -3.42 7.75
N ASN A 212 18.86 -2.47 6.98
CA ASN A 212 17.63 -1.75 7.32
C ASN A 212 16.42 -2.48 6.72
N PHE A 213 15.36 -2.62 7.50
CA PHE A 213 14.08 -3.15 7.04
C PHE A 213 12.96 -2.81 8.02
N THR A 214 11.75 -2.79 7.49
CA THR A 214 10.53 -2.65 8.29
C THR A 214 9.68 -3.91 8.12
N GLU A 215 9.33 -4.55 9.23
CA GLU A 215 8.41 -5.69 9.26
C GLU A 215 7.06 -5.24 9.83
N ILE A 216 5.98 -5.72 9.23
CA ILE A 216 4.62 -5.45 9.65
C ILE A 216 3.90 -6.77 9.90
N PHE A 217 3.29 -6.88 11.07
CA PHE A 217 2.48 -8.01 11.47
C PHE A 217 1.05 -7.53 11.68
N LEU A 218 0.09 -8.06 10.94
CA LEU A 218 -1.32 -7.79 11.14
C LEU A 218 -1.82 -8.60 12.32
N GLU A 219 -2.14 -7.93 13.44
CA GLU A 219 -2.66 -8.56 14.66
C GLU A 219 -4.18 -8.76 14.58
N GLU A 220 -4.89 -7.84 13.93
CA GLU A 220 -6.34 -7.88 13.73
C GLU A 220 -6.71 -7.26 12.38
N VAL A 221 -7.65 -7.89 11.67
CA VAL A 221 -8.20 -7.37 10.40
C VAL A 221 -9.72 -7.57 10.43
N LYS A 222 -10.46 -6.52 10.12
CA LYS A 222 -11.92 -6.54 9.98
C LYS A 222 -12.31 -5.83 8.69
N TYR A 223 -12.88 -6.58 7.76
CA TYR A 223 -13.42 -6.05 6.52
C TYR A 223 -14.88 -5.68 6.67
N ASP A 224 -15.31 -4.72 5.87
CA ASP A 224 -16.71 -4.32 5.63
C ASP A 224 -17.51 -4.09 6.92
N SER A 225 -16.81 -3.71 8.00
CA SER A 225 -17.40 -3.32 9.26
C SER A 225 -17.95 -1.89 9.18
N ASP A 226 -18.91 -1.55 10.03
CA ASP A 226 -19.44 -0.19 10.10
C ASP A 226 -18.38 0.76 10.68
N ILE A 227 -17.63 1.44 9.80
CA ILE A 227 -16.64 2.46 10.16
C ILE A 227 -17.31 3.83 10.13
N SER A 228 -17.41 4.46 11.31
CA SER A 228 -18.04 5.78 11.44
C SER A 228 -17.31 6.86 10.62
N GLU A 229 -18.07 7.66 9.87
CA GLU A 229 -17.54 8.84 9.14
C GLU A 229 -16.87 9.87 10.03
N GLN A 230 -17.03 9.77 11.35
CA GLN A 230 -16.35 10.64 12.31
C GLN A 230 -14.83 10.48 12.30
N TYR A 231 -14.31 9.31 11.93
CA TYR A 231 -12.86 9.08 11.77
C TYR A 231 -12.27 9.93 10.64
N PHE A 232 -13.05 10.23 9.60
CA PHE A 232 -12.59 10.90 8.39
C PHE A 232 -12.84 12.42 8.41
N LYS A 233 -12.76 13.04 9.59
CA LYS A 233 -12.85 14.49 9.78
C LYS A 233 -11.58 15.02 10.44
N LYS A 234 -11.14 16.23 10.13
CA LYS A 234 -9.95 16.82 10.77
C LYS A 234 -10.06 16.89 12.30
N SER A 235 -11.27 17.01 12.83
CA SER A 235 -11.53 16.95 14.28
C SER A 235 -11.20 15.59 14.91
N ALA A 236 -11.22 14.50 14.12
CA ALA A 236 -10.86 13.15 14.55
C ALA A 236 -9.42 13.08 15.05
N LEU A 237 -8.52 13.82 14.40
CA LEU A 237 -7.10 13.83 14.73
C LEU A 237 -6.85 14.13 16.22
N LYS A 238 -7.53 15.11 16.78
CA LYS A 238 -7.42 15.45 18.21
C LYS A 238 -8.36 14.60 19.07
N ARG A 239 -9.57 14.33 18.59
CA ARG A 239 -10.60 13.59 19.34
C ARG A 239 -10.20 12.18 19.69
N PHE A 240 -9.65 11.42 18.71
CA PHE A 240 -9.27 10.02 18.89
C PHE A 240 -7.79 9.83 19.28
N SER A 241 -7.05 10.89 19.52
CA SER A 241 -5.68 10.87 20.02
C SER A 241 -5.56 10.32 21.46
N ARG A 242 -6.59 10.47 22.26
CA ARG A 242 -6.66 10.03 23.67
C ARG A 242 -6.86 8.54 23.82
#